data_fa2847808ce524914b217a4630df8375
#
_entry.id   fa2847808ce524914b217a4630df8375
#
_cell.length_a   1.000
_cell.length_b   1.000
_cell.length_c   1.000
_cell.angle_alpha   90.00
_cell.angle_beta   90.00
_cell.angle_gamma   90.00
#
_symmetry.space_group_name_H-M   'P 1'
#
loop_
_entity.id
_entity.type
_entity.pdbx_description
1 polymer ?
#
loop_
_entity_poly.entity_id
_entity_poly.type
_entity_poly.pdbx_seq_one_letter_code
_entity_poly.pdbx_strand_id
1 'polypeptide(L)'
;HVYIVSEAGGHGLQVFNLAKLRGVESVKIFSADHTENQFGQAHNIAINEDTGYAYVAGASLKGIYAFDLLNPTAPKLDLEAPDFGYSHDAQIVTYKGPDSRYDNDEIYIGSNEDSVIIVNVSDKANPKLISEFKYDENVIDNDQYTHQAWFTEDHKYLLLGDELDELEKGCEESRFNPENCNLVDNIKTYVIDLEDLENPKLHFVYKSILDAIDHNGYVKDS
;
A
#
# COMPACT_ATOMS: atom_id res chain seq x y z
N HIS A 1 -15.18 12.34 -6.85
CA HIS A 1 -13.86 12.83 -7.27
C HIS A 1 -12.98 11.63 -7.62
N VAL A 2 -11.88 11.89 -8.32
CA VAL A 2 -10.78 10.95 -8.47
C VAL A 2 -9.50 11.65 -8.05
N TYR A 3 -8.64 10.89 -7.40
CA TYR A 3 -7.34 11.30 -6.90
C TYR A 3 -6.29 10.48 -7.64
N ILE A 4 -5.31 11.15 -8.24
CA ILE A 4 -4.31 10.52 -9.10
C ILE A 4 -2.93 10.95 -8.62
N VAL A 5 -2.08 9.99 -8.35
CA VAL A 5 -0.64 10.16 -8.12
C VAL A 5 0.14 9.54 -9.29
N SER A 6 1.41 9.82 -9.40
CA SER A 6 2.28 9.27 -10.45
C SER A 6 3.73 9.36 -10.01
N GLU A 7 4.55 8.45 -10.49
CA GLU A 7 6.01 8.46 -10.32
C GLU A 7 6.72 9.49 -11.21
N ALA A 8 5.99 10.22 -12.04
CA ALA A 8 6.57 11.32 -12.82
C ALA A 8 7.02 12.45 -11.88
N GLY A 9 8.25 12.89 -12.03
CA GLY A 9 8.85 13.92 -11.17
C GLY A 9 8.00 15.19 -11.10
N GLY A 10 7.63 15.59 -9.87
CA GLY A 10 6.83 16.77 -9.60
C GLY A 10 5.34 16.64 -9.93
N HIS A 11 4.83 15.43 -10.20
CA HIS A 11 3.41 15.21 -10.50
C HIS A 11 2.52 15.53 -9.29
N GLY A 12 2.90 15.05 -8.11
CA GLY A 12 2.11 15.22 -6.89
C GLY A 12 0.76 14.47 -6.92
N LEU A 13 -0.19 14.96 -6.14
CA LEU A 13 -1.58 14.53 -6.11
C LEU A 13 -2.43 15.44 -6.98
N GLN A 14 -3.07 14.89 -8.00
CA GLN A 14 -4.04 15.61 -8.83
C GLN A 14 -5.46 15.20 -8.46
N VAL A 15 -6.35 16.14 -8.37
CA VAL A 15 -7.76 15.94 -8.06
C VAL A 15 -8.63 16.36 -9.23
N PHE A 16 -9.58 15.51 -9.62
CA PHE A 16 -10.54 15.79 -10.67
C PHE A 16 -11.97 15.61 -10.17
N ASN A 17 -12.81 16.59 -10.43
CA ASN A 17 -14.24 16.47 -10.18
C ASN A 17 -14.93 15.74 -11.34
N LEU A 18 -15.26 14.47 -11.15
CA LEU A 18 -15.89 13.62 -12.15
C LEU A 18 -17.28 14.10 -12.59
N ALA A 19 -17.93 14.99 -11.83
CA ALA A 19 -19.20 15.58 -12.25
C ALA A 19 -19.07 16.37 -13.57
N LYS A 20 -17.87 16.85 -13.88
CA LYS A 20 -17.56 17.55 -15.17
C LYS A 20 -17.63 16.62 -16.38
N LEU A 21 -17.59 15.31 -16.18
CA LEU A 21 -17.69 14.32 -17.25
C LEU A 21 -19.15 14.01 -17.63
N ARG A 22 -20.13 14.41 -16.81
CA ARG A 22 -21.53 14.16 -17.06
C ARG A 22 -22.03 14.94 -18.28
N GLY A 23 -22.68 14.23 -19.21
CA GLY A 23 -23.21 14.84 -20.45
C GLY A 23 -22.15 15.25 -21.47
N VAL A 24 -20.91 14.79 -21.31
CA VAL A 24 -19.84 15.01 -22.31
C VAL A 24 -20.00 13.99 -23.43
N GLU A 25 -20.36 14.46 -24.64
CA GLU A 25 -20.59 13.60 -25.81
C GLU A 25 -19.32 13.37 -26.66
N SER A 26 -18.28 14.16 -26.44
CA SER A 26 -17.01 14.05 -27.16
C SER A 26 -15.82 14.06 -26.21
N VAL A 27 -14.71 13.42 -26.62
CA VAL A 27 -13.46 13.44 -25.84
C VAL A 27 -13.00 14.87 -25.61
N LYS A 28 -12.75 15.21 -24.36
CA LYS A 28 -12.19 16.50 -23.93
C LYS A 28 -11.00 16.26 -23.01
N ILE A 29 -10.08 17.20 -23.02
CA ILE A 29 -8.97 17.27 -22.08
C ILE A 29 -9.43 18.15 -20.89
N PHE A 30 -9.29 17.62 -19.68
CA PHE A 30 -9.59 18.33 -18.46
C PHE A 30 -8.30 18.57 -17.68
N SER A 31 -8.13 19.78 -17.17
CA SER A 31 -7.11 20.07 -16.19
C SER A 31 -7.57 19.62 -14.80
N ALA A 32 -6.62 19.25 -13.94
CA ALA A 32 -6.92 18.98 -12.54
C ALA A 32 -7.61 20.19 -11.88
N ASP A 33 -8.55 19.91 -10.99
CA ASP A 33 -9.22 20.94 -10.17
C ASP A 33 -8.29 21.44 -9.06
N HIS A 34 -7.38 20.56 -8.61
CA HIS A 34 -6.36 20.87 -7.62
C HIS A 34 -5.13 20.00 -7.86
N THR A 35 -3.97 20.52 -7.50
CA THR A 35 -2.70 19.76 -7.48
C THR A 35 -1.96 20.09 -6.20
N GLU A 36 -1.51 19.05 -5.51
CA GLU A 36 -0.69 19.11 -4.29
C GLU A 36 0.58 18.30 -4.50
N ASN A 37 1.75 18.85 -4.18
CA ASN A 37 3.03 18.21 -4.49
C ASN A 37 4.07 18.23 -3.35
N GLN A 38 3.63 18.41 -2.11
CA GLN A 38 4.52 18.48 -0.94
C GLN A 38 5.31 17.19 -0.71
N PHE A 39 4.84 16.04 -1.20
CA PHE A 39 5.52 14.75 -1.11
C PHE A 39 6.34 14.39 -2.38
N GLY A 40 6.29 15.21 -3.42
CA GLY A 40 6.98 14.98 -4.68
C GLY A 40 6.19 14.12 -5.67
N GLN A 41 6.71 12.96 -6.04
CA GLN A 41 6.05 11.90 -6.81
C GLN A 41 5.64 10.76 -5.91
N ALA A 42 4.72 9.91 -6.35
CA ALA A 42 4.29 8.75 -5.59
C ALA A 42 3.86 7.60 -6.48
N HIS A 43 3.96 6.37 -5.93
CA HIS A 43 3.60 5.14 -6.61
C HIS A 43 2.09 4.88 -6.51
N ASN A 44 1.52 4.97 -5.31
CA ASN A 44 0.12 4.61 -5.06
C ASN A 44 -0.57 5.59 -4.09
N ILE A 45 -1.88 5.49 -4.02
CA ILE A 45 -2.73 6.25 -3.11
C ILE A 45 -3.84 5.35 -2.58
N ALA A 46 -4.04 5.35 -1.28
CA ALA A 46 -5.14 4.65 -0.61
C ALA A 46 -6.04 5.63 0.12
N ILE A 47 -7.34 5.34 0.19
CA ILE A 47 -8.33 6.23 0.81
C ILE A 47 -9.11 5.44 1.85
N ASN A 48 -9.17 5.98 3.07
CA ASN A 48 -10.11 5.52 4.07
C ASN A 48 -11.37 6.39 3.98
N GLU A 49 -12.43 5.82 3.43
CA GLU A 49 -13.71 6.53 3.26
C GLU A 49 -14.41 6.82 4.60
N ASP A 50 -14.18 5.98 5.62
CA ASP A 50 -14.78 6.16 6.96
C ASP A 50 -14.27 7.42 7.65
N THR A 51 -12.97 7.71 7.50
CA THR A 51 -12.31 8.86 8.13
C THR A 51 -12.19 10.05 7.20
N GLY A 52 -12.32 9.84 5.88
CA GLY A 52 -12.19 10.88 4.87
C GLY A 52 -10.75 11.34 4.65
N TYR A 53 -9.78 10.43 4.80
CA TYR A 53 -8.37 10.69 4.53
C TYR A 53 -7.85 9.91 3.33
N ALA A 54 -7.01 10.56 2.52
CA ALA A 54 -6.20 9.93 1.49
C ALA A 54 -4.75 9.83 1.94
N TYR A 55 -4.16 8.65 1.76
CA TYR A 55 -2.77 8.34 2.12
C TYR A 55 -1.97 8.06 0.87
N VAL A 56 -0.82 8.71 0.75
CA VAL A 56 0.09 8.54 -0.38
C VAL A 56 1.14 7.50 -0.03
N ALA A 57 1.27 6.47 -0.86
CA ALA A 57 2.29 5.44 -0.76
C ALA A 57 3.34 5.58 -1.89
N GLY A 58 4.56 5.13 -1.63
CA GLY A 58 5.67 5.26 -2.57
C GLY A 58 6.09 6.71 -2.83
N ALA A 59 5.97 7.58 -1.84
CA ALA A 59 6.38 8.97 -1.94
C ALA A 59 7.91 9.08 -2.07
N SER A 60 8.38 9.91 -3.01
CA SER A 60 9.83 10.10 -3.23
C SER A 60 10.55 10.69 -2.01
N LEU A 61 9.84 11.41 -1.16
CA LEU A 61 10.37 11.96 0.09
C LEU A 61 10.33 10.96 1.25
N LYS A 62 9.87 9.73 1.02
CA LYS A 62 9.66 8.66 2.02
C LYS A 62 8.73 9.10 3.16
N GLY A 63 8.18 8.12 3.86
CA GLY A 63 7.27 8.35 4.98
C GLY A 63 5.80 8.30 4.60
N ILE A 64 4.95 8.53 5.59
CA ILE A 64 3.49 8.52 5.45
C ILE A 64 3.01 9.96 5.26
N TYR A 65 2.26 10.19 4.20
CA TYR A 65 1.60 11.47 3.92
C TYR A 65 0.08 11.25 3.88
N ALA A 66 -0.67 11.99 4.70
CA ALA A 66 -2.13 11.92 4.68
C ALA A 66 -2.76 13.28 4.46
N PHE A 67 -3.79 13.28 3.64
CA PHE A 67 -4.54 14.47 3.25
C PHE A 67 -5.98 14.37 3.74
N ASP A 68 -6.45 15.36 4.48
CA ASP A 68 -7.85 15.55 4.83
C ASP A 68 -8.66 15.90 3.58
N LEU A 69 -9.69 15.09 3.32
CA LEU A 69 -10.61 15.23 2.19
C LEU A 69 -11.94 15.92 2.55
N LEU A 70 -12.03 16.61 3.68
CA LEU A 70 -13.23 17.37 4.08
C LEU A 70 -13.65 18.35 2.97
N ASN A 71 -12.67 18.95 2.28
CA ASN A 71 -12.88 19.60 1.00
C ASN A 71 -12.25 18.73 -0.10
N PRO A 72 -13.03 17.88 -0.78
CA PRO A 72 -12.48 16.88 -1.69
C PRO A 72 -11.85 17.47 -2.96
N THR A 73 -12.09 18.74 -3.27
CA THR A 73 -11.45 19.44 -4.39
C THR A 73 -10.24 20.29 -3.99
N ALA A 74 -9.91 20.31 -2.70
CA ALA A 74 -8.73 20.98 -2.17
C ALA A 74 -8.26 20.24 -0.90
N PRO A 75 -7.71 19.01 -1.06
CA PRO A 75 -7.16 18.24 0.05
C PRO A 75 -6.11 19.05 0.81
N LYS A 76 -6.06 18.83 2.11
CA LYS A 76 -5.09 19.50 2.97
C LYS A 76 -4.18 18.48 3.62
N LEU A 77 -2.86 18.66 3.47
CA LEU A 77 -1.88 17.84 4.19
C LEU A 77 -2.06 18.02 5.70
N ASP A 78 -2.27 16.90 6.40
CA ASP A 78 -2.52 16.87 7.83
C ASP A 78 -1.55 15.94 8.59
N LEU A 79 -0.95 14.98 7.89
CA LEU A 79 0.11 14.11 8.40
C LEU A 79 1.29 14.10 7.44
N GLU A 80 2.49 14.31 8.01
CA GLU A 80 3.78 14.07 7.39
C GLU A 80 4.67 13.33 8.38
N ALA A 81 4.99 12.07 8.12
CA ALA A 81 5.73 11.21 9.03
C ALA A 81 6.87 10.47 8.28
N PRO A 82 8.05 11.12 8.12
CA PRO A 82 9.16 10.58 7.33
C PRO A 82 9.84 9.36 7.98
N ASP A 83 9.70 9.18 9.29
CA ASP A 83 10.41 8.15 10.05
C ASP A 83 9.91 6.73 9.77
N PHE A 84 8.79 6.56 9.06
CA PHE A 84 8.21 5.24 8.74
C PHE A 84 8.75 4.63 7.44
N GLY A 85 9.76 5.23 6.84
CA GLY A 85 10.43 4.67 5.67
C GLY A 85 9.65 4.82 4.36
N TYR A 86 9.97 3.97 3.40
CA TYR A 86 9.31 3.93 2.10
C TYR A 86 8.30 2.78 2.07
N SER A 87 7.02 3.08 1.93
CA SER A 87 6.00 2.07 1.66
C SER A 87 5.70 2.07 0.16
N HIS A 88 5.99 0.98 -0.53
CA HIS A 88 5.67 0.82 -1.96
C HIS A 88 4.17 0.90 -2.19
N ASP A 89 3.40 0.15 -1.42
CA ASP A 89 1.94 0.17 -1.40
C ASP A 89 1.42 0.24 0.04
N ALA A 90 0.15 0.59 0.21
CA ALA A 90 -0.48 0.66 1.52
C ALA A 90 -1.98 0.37 1.48
N GLN A 91 -2.47 -0.24 2.54
CA GLN A 91 -3.89 -0.28 2.88
C GLN A 91 -4.15 0.50 4.15
N ILE A 92 -5.26 1.23 4.19
CA ILE A 92 -5.72 1.95 5.37
C ILE A 92 -7.12 1.47 5.71
N VAL A 93 -7.34 1.14 6.99
CA VAL A 93 -8.64 0.68 7.47
C VAL A 93 -9.03 1.38 8.79
N THR A 94 -10.33 1.52 9.02
CA THR A 94 -10.87 1.67 10.37
C THR A 94 -10.94 0.27 10.97
N TYR A 95 -10.02 -0.03 11.89
CA TYR A 95 -9.82 -1.39 12.38
C TYR A 95 -11.02 -1.90 13.17
N LYS A 96 -11.43 -3.14 12.88
CA LYS A 96 -12.52 -3.86 13.55
C LYS A 96 -12.17 -5.35 13.73
N GLY A 97 -10.90 -5.62 13.89
CA GLY A 97 -10.39 -6.98 14.03
C GLY A 97 -10.38 -7.49 15.48
N PRO A 98 -9.73 -8.64 15.71
CA PRO A 98 -9.76 -9.30 17.01
C PRO A 98 -8.98 -8.58 18.10
N ASP A 99 -8.02 -7.72 17.77
CA ASP A 99 -7.24 -6.98 18.75
C ASP A 99 -7.99 -5.75 19.28
N SER A 100 -8.76 -5.94 20.33
CA SER A 100 -9.62 -4.90 20.91
C SER A 100 -8.90 -3.65 21.42
N ARG A 101 -7.56 -3.67 21.50
CA ARG A 101 -6.77 -2.48 21.89
C ARG A 101 -6.84 -1.39 20.83
N TYR A 102 -7.13 -1.77 19.59
CA TYR A 102 -7.14 -0.89 18.42
C TYR A 102 -8.54 -0.76 17.78
N ASP A 103 -9.60 -1.21 18.47
CA ASP A 103 -10.96 -1.15 17.93
C ASP A 103 -11.35 0.28 17.55
N ASN A 104 -11.77 0.46 16.28
CA ASN A 104 -12.07 1.73 15.63
C ASN A 104 -10.88 2.69 15.44
N ASP A 105 -9.66 2.29 15.71
CA ASP A 105 -8.47 3.06 15.34
C ASP A 105 -8.26 3.01 13.82
N GLU A 106 -7.66 4.06 13.29
CA GLU A 106 -7.24 4.10 11.89
C GLU A 106 -5.84 3.49 11.77
N ILE A 107 -5.77 2.36 11.07
CA ILE A 107 -4.56 1.56 10.93
C ILE A 107 -4.04 1.63 9.50
N TYR A 108 -2.78 2.03 9.37
CA TYR A 108 -2.01 2.01 8.14
C TYR A 108 -1.19 0.73 8.09
N ILE A 109 -1.34 -0.03 7.00
CA ILE A 109 -0.50 -1.17 6.66
C ILE A 109 0.38 -0.72 5.49
N GLY A 110 1.68 -0.62 5.73
CA GLY A 110 2.64 -0.25 4.68
C GLY A 110 3.47 -1.45 4.25
N SER A 111 3.53 -1.69 2.94
CA SER A 111 4.43 -2.66 2.32
C SER A 111 5.75 -1.97 2.00
N ASN A 112 6.76 -2.18 2.84
CA ASN A 112 8.02 -1.43 2.83
C ASN A 112 9.15 -2.16 2.10
N GLU A 113 8.84 -2.86 1.00
CA GLU A 113 9.79 -3.68 0.23
C GLU A 113 10.40 -4.84 1.05
N ASP A 114 11.04 -4.57 2.17
CA ASP A 114 11.69 -5.58 3.04
C ASP A 114 10.89 -5.97 4.28
N SER A 115 9.74 -5.34 4.49
CA SER A 115 8.88 -5.56 5.67
C SER A 115 7.46 -5.05 5.48
N VAL A 116 6.56 -5.48 6.35
CA VAL A 116 5.27 -4.84 6.56
C VAL A 116 5.33 -4.02 7.83
N ILE A 117 4.94 -2.76 7.78
CA ILE A 117 4.75 -1.93 8.96
C ILE A 117 3.26 -1.77 9.28
N ILE A 118 2.92 -1.82 10.55
CA ILE A 118 1.59 -1.56 11.08
C ILE A 118 1.67 -0.30 11.93
N VAL A 119 0.94 0.74 11.54
CA VAL A 119 1.01 2.06 12.19
C VAL A 119 -0.39 2.54 12.57
N ASN A 120 -0.58 2.93 13.82
CA ASN A 120 -1.77 3.65 14.25
C ASN A 120 -1.64 5.12 13.84
N VAL A 121 -2.49 5.55 12.94
CA VAL A 121 -2.53 6.90 12.37
C VAL A 121 -3.79 7.69 12.78
N SER A 122 -4.50 7.24 13.81
CA SER A 122 -5.70 7.91 14.32
C SER A 122 -5.41 9.35 14.77
N ASP A 123 -4.29 9.54 15.48
CA ASP A 123 -3.77 10.87 15.79
C ASP A 123 -2.75 11.28 14.72
N LYS A 124 -3.18 12.15 13.79
CA LYS A 124 -2.35 12.61 12.68
C LYS A 124 -1.11 13.38 13.13
N ALA A 125 -1.15 13.97 14.33
CA ALA A 125 0.00 14.69 14.89
C ALA A 125 1.04 13.76 15.54
N ASN A 126 0.64 12.54 15.93
CA ASN A 126 1.48 11.58 16.67
C ASN A 126 1.23 10.14 16.20
N PRO A 127 1.53 9.78 14.95
CA PRO A 127 1.39 8.42 14.47
C PRO A 127 2.31 7.48 15.27
N LYS A 128 1.86 6.24 15.50
CA LYS A 128 2.59 5.28 16.33
C LYS A 128 2.82 3.98 15.60
N LEU A 129 4.07 3.58 15.48
CA LEU A 129 4.40 2.22 15.06
C LEU A 129 3.82 1.23 16.07
N ILE A 130 3.00 0.30 15.59
CA ILE A 130 2.52 -0.83 16.38
C ILE A 130 3.51 -1.98 16.26
N SER A 131 3.84 -2.38 15.03
CA SER A 131 4.80 -3.44 14.76
C SER A 131 5.39 -3.32 13.36
N GLU A 132 6.52 -4.03 13.18
CA GLU A 132 7.15 -4.31 11.89
C GLU A 132 7.30 -5.83 11.78
N PHE A 133 6.92 -6.39 10.64
CA PHE A 133 6.95 -7.83 10.39
C PHE A 133 7.76 -8.15 9.14
N LYS A 134 8.69 -9.11 9.27
CA LYS A 134 9.44 -9.72 8.17
C LYS A 134 9.05 -11.19 8.08
N TYR A 135 8.63 -11.65 6.91
CA TYR A 135 8.02 -12.98 6.76
C TYR A 135 9.02 -14.10 6.49
N ASP A 136 10.24 -13.78 6.13
CA ASP A 136 11.31 -14.76 5.99
C ASP A 136 12.62 -14.25 6.59
N GLU A 137 12.93 -14.73 7.81
CA GLU A 137 14.20 -14.42 8.49
C GLU A 137 15.40 -15.20 7.91
N ASN A 138 15.15 -16.16 7.01
CA ASN A 138 16.16 -17.04 6.44
C ASN A 138 16.60 -16.61 5.02
N VAL A 139 15.94 -15.64 4.43
CA VAL A 139 16.39 -15.05 3.16
C VAL A 139 17.59 -14.16 3.45
N ILE A 140 18.77 -14.72 3.18
CA ILE A 140 20.09 -14.13 3.53
C ILE A 140 20.47 -12.99 2.59
N ASP A 141 19.83 -12.87 1.47
CA ASP A 141 20.14 -11.87 0.45
C ASP A 141 18.85 -11.15 0.05
N ASN A 142 18.74 -9.88 0.16
CA ASN A 142 17.75 -8.88 -0.28
C ASN A 142 16.74 -9.25 -1.41
N ASP A 143 16.34 -10.52 -1.48
CA ASP A 143 15.46 -11.07 -2.51
C ASP A 143 13.98 -10.95 -2.13
N GLN A 144 13.66 -10.34 -0.99
CA GLN A 144 12.30 -10.02 -0.58
C GLN A 144 11.88 -8.68 -1.18
N TYR A 145 10.67 -8.65 -1.73
CA TYR A 145 10.03 -7.42 -2.15
C TYR A 145 8.57 -7.42 -1.72
N THR A 146 8.35 -7.03 -0.47
CA THR A 146 7.00 -6.83 0.08
C THR A 146 6.27 -5.81 -0.77
N HIS A 147 5.50 -6.31 -1.75
CA HIS A 147 4.87 -5.49 -2.78
C HIS A 147 3.55 -4.91 -2.29
N GLN A 148 2.63 -5.77 -1.85
CA GLN A 148 1.31 -5.38 -1.38
C GLN A 148 0.83 -6.30 -0.26
N ALA A 149 0.13 -5.73 0.71
CA ALA A 149 -0.51 -6.47 1.79
C ALA A 149 -1.94 -5.99 2.01
N TRP A 150 -2.89 -6.94 2.17
CA TRP A 150 -4.32 -6.64 2.26
C TRP A 150 -4.99 -7.44 3.35
N PHE A 151 -5.75 -6.78 4.24
CA PHE A 151 -6.53 -7.44 5.28
C PHE A 151 -7.63 -8.34 4.71
N THR A 152 -7.94 -9.43 5.43
CA THR A 152 -9.27 -10.06 5.35
C THR A 152 -10.34 -9.11 5.90
N GLU A 153 -11.61 -9.29 5.52
CA GLU A 153 -12.69 -8.38 5.93
C GLU A 153 -12.91 -8.33 7.44
N ASP A 154 -12.56 -9.40 8.15
CA ASP A 154 -12.60 -9.47 9.62
C ASP A 154 -11.35 -8.89 10.29
N HIS A 155 -10.39 -8.38 9.50
CA HIS A 155 -9.10 -7.86 9.91
C HIS A 155 -8.25 -8.82 10.77
N LYS A 156 -8.54 -10.12 10.67
CA LYS A 156 -7.80 -11.14 11.42
C LYS A 156 -6.52 -11.57 10.73
N TYR A 157 -6.54 -11.62 9.40
CA TYR A 157 -5.40 -12.02 8.60
C TYR A 157 -5.00 -10.92 7.63
N LEU A 158 -3.73 -10.93 7.28
CA LEU A 158 -3.17 -10.12 6.20
C LEU A 158 -2.66 -11.05 5.10
N LEU A 159 -3.08 -10.81 3.87
CA LEU A 159 -2.58 -11.49 2.69
C LEU A 159 -1.50 -10.63 2.06
N LEU A 160 -0.29 -11.17 1.97
CA LEU A 160 0.88 -10.46 1.48
C LEU A 160 1.41 -11.15 0.23
N GLY A 161 1.66 -10.37 -0.82
CA GLY A 161 2.37 -10.76 -2.03
C GLY A 161 3.78 -10.18 -2.06
N ASP A 162 4.72 -10.97 -2.54
CA ASP A 162 6.10 -10.59 -2.81
C ASP A 162 6.35 -10.66 -4.33
N GLU A 163 6.71 -9.56 -4.95
CA GLU A 163 6.82 -9.49 -6.41
C GLU A 163 8.07 -10.22 -6.96
N LEU A 164 9.02 -10.61 -6.12
CA LEU A 164 10.31 -11.11 -6.58
C LEU A 164 10.62 -12.54 -6.12
N ASP A 165 9.87 -13.11 -5.18
CA ASP A 165 10.19 -14.40 -4.57
C ASP A 165 9.96 -15.62 -5.50
N GLU A 166 9.34 -15.42 -6.67
CA GLU A 166 9.23 -16.42 -7.73
C GLU A 166 10.39 -16.40 -8.72
N LEU A 167 11.26 -15.40 -8.65
CA LEU A 167 12.38 -15.28 -9.57
C LEU A 167 13.58 -16.11 -9.12
N GLU A 168 14.32 -16.64 -10.10
CA GLU A 168 15.62 -17.24 -9.82
C GLU A 168 16.58 -16.23 -9.21
N LYS A 169 17.38 -16.68 -8.25
CA LYS A 169 18.45 -15.87 -7.67
C LYS A 169 19.35 -15.29 -8.76
N GLY A 170 19.54 -13.99 -8.76
CA GLY A 170 20.31 -13.26 -9.77
C GLY A 170 19.48 -12.80 -10.96
N CYS A 171 18.16 -13.03 -10.94
CA CYS A 171 17.24 -12.54 -11.96
C CYS A 171 16.60 -11.18 -11.65
N GLU A 172 16.87 -10.60 -10.52
CA GLU A 172 16.22 -9.38 -10.00
C GLU A 172 16.40 -8.19 -10.96
N GLU A 173 17.56 -8.09 -11.63
CA GLU A 173 17.80 -7.06 -12.64
C GLU A 173 17.12 -7.34 -13.97
N SER A 174 16.64 -8.56 -14.19
CA SER A 174 16.11 -9.00 -15.48
C SER A 174 14.59 -8.87 -15.60
N ARG A 175 13.87 -8.38 -14.59
CA ARG A 175 12.46 -8.01 -14.75
C ARG A 175 12.21 -7.03 -15.89
N PHE A 176 13.23 -6.30 -16.31
CA PHE A 176 13.23 -5.45 -17.52
C PHE A 176 13.84 -6.09 -18.77
N ASN A 177 14.39 -7.32 -18.65
CA ASN A 177 14.96 -8.07 -19.75
C ASN A 177 14.77 -9.58 -19.56
N PRO A 178 13.54 -10.07 -19.70
CA PRO A 178 13.14 -11.44 -19.34
C PRO A 178 13.76 -12.54 -20.22
N GLU A 179 14.53 -12.20 -21.27
CA GLU A 179 15.07 -13.19 -22.22
C GLU A 179 16.03 -14.20 -21.59
N ASN A 180 16.54 -13.94 -20.39
CA ASN A 180 17.55 -14.76 -19.73
C ASN A 180 17.15 -15.33 -18.37
N CYS A 181 15.93 -15.06 -17.89
CA CYS A 181 15.44 -15.57 -16.62
C CYS A 181 14.12 -16.31 -16.78
N ASN A 182 14.03 -17.45 -16.13
CA ASN A 182 12.79 -18.21 -16.04
C ASN A 182 12.20 -18.01 -14.64
N LEU A 183 10.87 -17.98 -14.54
CA LEU A 183 10.19 -18.12 -13.26
C LEU A 183 10.52 -19.49 -12.69
N VAL A 184 10.95 -19.52 -11.44
CA VAL A 184 11.42 -20.76 -10.80
C VAL A 184 10.32 -21.41 -10.00
N ASP A 185 9.41 -20.62 -9.48
CA ASP A 185 8.43 -21.05 -8.50
C ASP A 185 7.03 -20.54 -8.83
N ASN A 186 6.06 -21.14 -8.15
CA ASN A 186 4.66 -20.74 -8.27
C ASN A 186 4.39 -19.53 -7.37
N ILE A 187 3.42 -18.70 -7.76
CA ILE A 187 2.91 -17.59 -6.95
C ILE A 187 2.69 -18.04 -5.50
N LYS A 188 3.23 -17.30 -4.56
CA LYS A 188 3.04 -17.48 -3.13
C LYS A 188 2.24 -16.33 -2.55
N THR A 189 1.35 -16.62 -1.64
CA THR A 189 0.70 -15.62 -0.80
C THR A 189 1.00 -15.94 0.66
N TYR A 190 1.63 -15.03 1.34
CA TYR A 190 1.93 -15.15 2.76
C TYR A 190 0.72 -14.71 3.58
N VAL A 191 0.18 -15.62 4.39
CA VAL A 191 -0.94 -15.33 5.27
C VAL A 191 -0.42 -15.08 6.66
N ILE A 192 -0.60 -13.85 7.14
CA ILE A 192 -0.10 -13.36 8.41
C ILE A 192 -1.25 -13.28 9.40
N ASP A 193 -1.12 -13.92 10.56
CA ASP A 193 -2.06 -13.85 11.67
C ASP A 193 -1.87 -12.53 12.42
N LEU A 194 -2.94 -11.76 12.56
CA LEU A 194 -3.02 -10.46 13.21
C LEU A 194 -4.01 -10.45 14.38
N GLU A 195 -4.23 -11.60 15.05
CA GLU A 195 -4.98 -11.60 16.33
C GLU A 195 -4.34 -10.67 17.38
N ASP A 196 -3.05 -10.42 17.25
CA ASP A 196 -2.28 -9.46 18.05
C ASP A 196 -1.47 -8.57 17.10
N LEU A 197 -1.89 -7.33 16.89
CA LEU A 197 -1.24 -6.38 15.98
C LEU A 197 0.19 -6.02 16.40
N GLU A 198 0.53 -6.17 17.70
CA GLU A 198 1.88 -5.91 18.20
C GLU A 198 2.83 -7.10 17.95
N ASN A 199 2.28 -8.30 17.68
CA ASN A 199 3.04 -9.52 17.46
C ASN A 199 2.51 -10.33 16.25
N PRO A 200 2.59 -9.78 15.03
CA PRO A 200 2.22 -10.49 13.80
C PRO A 200 2.96 -11.83 13.67
N LYS A 201 2.31 -12.84 13.09
CA LYS A 201 2.93 -14.16 12.90
C LYS A 201 2.59 -14.72 11.53
N LEU A 202 3.57 -15.30 10.86
CA LEU A 202 3.28 -16.09 9.68
C LEU A 202 2.36 -17.27 10.05
N HIS A 203 1.18 -17.30 9.48
CA HIS A 203 0.19 -18.37 9.69
C HIS A 203 0.47 -19.54 8.76
N PHE A 204 0.51 -19.29 7.46
CA PHE A 204 0.95 -20.25 6.43
C PHE A 204 1.29 -19.51 5.14
N VAL A 205 1.92 -20.24 4.20
CA VAL A 205 2.16 -19.76 2.85
C VAL A 205 1.27 -20.56 1.89
N TYR A 206 0.36 -19.88 1.22
CA TYR A 206 -0.37 -20.45 0.10
C TYR A 206 0.53 -20.48 -1.13
N LYS A 207 0.61 -21.62 -1.78
CA LYS A 207 1.35 -21.81 -3.01
C LYS A 207 0.39 -22.17 -4.14
N SER A 208 0.33 -21.33 -5.18
CA SER A 208 -0.48 -21.54 -6.37
C SER A 208 0.10 -22.66 -7.24
N ILE A 209 -0.66 -23.08 -8.23
CA ILE A 209 -0.19 -23.96 -9.32
C ILE A 209 0.27 -23.16 -10.55
N LEU A 210 0.24 -21.83 -10.47
CA LEU A 210 0.56 -20.92 -11.57
C LEU A 210 2.01 -20.46 -11.46
N ASP A 211 2.78 -20.64 -12.53
CA ASP A 211 4.10 -20.05 -12.70
C ASP A 211 3.90 -18.61 -13.20
N ALA A 212 3.90 -17.67 -12.29
CA ALA A 212 3.77 -16.26 -12.59
C ALA A 212 4.29 -15.44 -11.41
N ILE A 213 4.60 -14.19 -11.66
CA ILE A 213 4.90 -13.20 -10.62
C ILE A 213 3.55 -12.72 -10.08
N ASP A 214 3.37 -12.72 -8.75
CA ASP A 214 2.23 -12.04 -8.16
C ASP A 214 2.49 -10.52 -8.14
N HIS A 215 1.42 -9.75 -8.11
CA HIS A 215 1.53 -8.30 -8.14
C HIS A 215 0.51 -7.68 -7.17
N ASN A 216 -0.74 -7.53 -7.58
CA ASN A 216 -1.76 -6.93 -6.73
C ASN A 216 -2.85 -7.94 -6.37
N GLY A 217 -3.18 -8.01 -5.08
CA GLY A 217 -4.27 -8.83 -4.53
C GLY A 217 -5.23 -7.99 -3.70
N TYR A 218 -6.53 -8.25 -3.84
CA TYR A 218 -7.57 -7.59 -3.05
C TYR A 218 -8.51 -8.63 -2.47
N VAL A 219 -8.89 -8.44 -1.21
CA VAL A 219 -9.89 -9.29 -0.54
C VAL A 219 -11.27 -8.68 -0.72
N LYS A 220 -12.23 -9.51 -1.09
CA LYS A 220 -13.63 -9.13 -1.24
C LYS A 220 -14.55 -10.29 -0.89
N ASP A 221 -15.58 -10.02 -0.06
CA ASP A 221 -16.62 -10.98 0.33
C ASP A 221 -16.02 -12.29 0.94
N SER A 222 -15.04 -12.15 1.86
CA SER A 222 -14.31 -13.25 2.53
C SER A 222 -15.05 -13.82 3.73
#